data_17e9a27c55f6dd8dd280dbd38abfd321
#
_entry.id   17e9a27c55f6dd8dd280dbd38abfd321
#
_cell.length_a   1.000
_cell.length_b   1.000
_cell.length_c   1.000
_cell.angle_alpha   90.00
_cell.angle_beta   90.00
_cell.angle_gamma   90.00
#
_symmetry.space_group_name_H-M   'P 1'
#
loop_
_entity.id
_entity.type
_entity.pdbx_description
1 polymer ?
#
loop_
_entity_poly.entity_id
_entity_poly.type
_entity_poly.pdbx_seq_one_letter_code
_entity_poly.pdbx_strand_id
1 'polypeptide(L)'
;YQAMSRWQKVSGDIGGKIDQQSRMIQNNFTNVNSGIQELNTVISTPSGASAVRRLQSEILNLKNDVQSVSNSIESIYSDIESQTSQLISRLTTIHWILTQQEEASFEFERDEDIYAAVTARWDQEGKDDPEGILFLSNKRLIFERKEKVSTKKILFVTTASELVQEAMVINKLSEIKEVKAHNKGLFGGKDFINVVYDDQTIPYQISHQDNKEWILLIKDAKSGKIEDDRTSGTGLSFSDLTGAVTEADILDAQNEVNELQDEMMLKNLQDEISTLEGEVNNLGRELAELRARGYNVEKTLEADIVVLAAQWEKIKNRTKTTISLQTNMLASQMKNIQEKMSALAAKSGNLALARPQFVSLKSAIASAEAQAEAAEETVLDQYDEYANEVEFLDSHFEWVDWMLDALETASFKLLATESGVAAVEAVWDRAGLEPENGVLFLTDQRFLWEDREGAYELKIDVPVSMIEKIVEDLDEETGSEKLVVSFGSDAPVSKGFFLLSQPVAEEWLQMVGRAQSDGYAQDMAIEIDEKDLERIKNAPTQCPNCGGAFTAPILRGQNEITCEFCGVVTRI
;
A
#
# COMPACT_ATOMS: atom_id res chain seq x y z
N TYR A 1 10.67 -18.56 27.86
CA TYR A 1 11.18 -19.86 28.30
C TYR A 1 10.71 -21.00 27.38
N GLN A 2 9.44 -21.06 26.99
CA GLN A 2 8.91 -22.10 26.10
C GLN A 2 9.48 -21.99 24.67
N ALA A 3 9.59 -20.78 24.10
CA ALA A 3 10.18 -20.55 22.80
C ALA A 3 11.66 -20.97 22.74
N MET A 4 12.45 -20.63 23.78
CA MET A 4 13.85 -21.01 23.87
C MET A 4 14.05 -22.52 23.99
N SER A 5 13.19 -23.19 24.74
CA SER A 5 13.20 -24.67 24.87
C SER A 5 12.81 -25.35 23.56
N ARG A 6 11.83 -24.81 22.84
CA ARG A 6 11.47 -25.29 21.49
C ARG A 6 12.60 -25.08 20.50
N TRP A 7 13.25 -23.91 20.51
CA TRP A 7 14.37 -23.63 19.63
C TRP A 7 15.53 -24.60 19.85
N GLN A 8 15.90 -24.88 21.11
CA GLN A 8 16.96 -25.84 21.43
C GLN A 8 16.65 -27.26 20.94
N LYS A 9 15.38 -27.70 21.06
CA LYS A 9 14.93 -29.01 20.57
C LYS A 9 14.99 -29.08 19.05
N VAL A 10 14.45 -28.06 18.36
CA VAL A 10 14.39 -28.01 16.90
C VAL A 10 15.80 -27.87 16.30
N SER A 11 16.69 -27.09 16.91
CA SER A 11 18.09 -26.98 16.51
C SER A 11 18.82 -28.33 16.57
N GLY A 12 18.53 -29.15 17.60
CA GLY A 12 19.06 -30.51 17.70
C GLY A 12 18.49 -31.46 16.63
N ASP A 13 17.18 -31.36 16.38
CA ASP A 13 16.49 -32.17 15.37
C ASP A 13 16.94 -31.83 13.94
N ILE A 14 17.18 -30.54 13.64
CA ILE A 14 17.75 -30.07 12.36
C ILE A 14 19.15 -30.64 12.15
N GLY A 15 20.03 -30.52 13.14
CA GLY A 15 21.38 -31.08 13.06
C GLY A 15 21.39 -32.57 12.75
N GLY A 16 20.54 -33.34 13.44
CA GLY A 16 20.35 -34.77 13.20
C GLY A 16 19.82 -35.10 11.81
N LYS A 17 18.86 -34.33 11.29
CA LYS A 17 18.35 -34.49 9.93
C LYS A 17 19.38 -34.13 8.87
N ILE A 18 20.11 -33.04 9.04
CA ILE A 18 21.19 -32.64 8.13
C ILE A 18 22.24 -33.76 8.04
N ASP A 19 22.68 -34.30 9.16
CA ASP A 19 23.67 -35.40 9.21
C ASP A 19 23.16 -36.67 8.52
N GLN A 20 21.90 -37.02 8.73
CA GLN A 20 21.26 -38.19 8.10
C GLN A 20 21.16 -38.02 6.59
N GLN A 21 20.67 -36.88 6.15
CA GLN A 21 20.48 -36.57 4.73
C GLN A 21 21.80 -36.41 3.99
N SER A 22 22.79 -35.78 4.62
CA SER A 22 24.13 -35.65 4.08
C SER A 22 24.77 -37.00 3.79
N ARG A 23 24.62 -37.98 4.71
CA ARG A 23 25.10 -39.37 4.49
C ARG A 23 24.41 -40.04 3.34
N MET A 24 23.09 -39.85 3.18
CA MET A 24 22.31 -40.39 2.08
C MET A 24 22.79 -39.84 0.73
N ILE A 25 22.94 -38.51 0.63
CA ILE A 25 23.45 -37.85 -0.57
C ILE A 25 24.87 -38.32 -0.88
N GLN A 26 25.73 -38.45 0.12
CA GLN A 26 27.12 -38.89 -0.02
C GLN A 26 27.21 -40.33 -0.57
N ASN A 27 26.30 -41.23 -0.13
CA ASN A 27 26.20 -42.57 -0.67
C ASN A 27 25.73 -42.57 -2.14
N ASN A 28 24.71 -41.80 -2.47
CA ASN A 28 24.21 -41.69 -3.84
C ASN A 28 25.25 -41.05 -4.76
N PHE A 29 25.99 -40.07 -4.31
CA PHE A 29 27.12 -39.48 -5.04
C PHE A 29 28.22 -40.51 -5.31
N THR A 30 28.54 -41.38 -4.33
CA THR A 30 29.51 -42.46 -4.51
C THR A 30 29.03 -43.47 -5.57
N ASN A 31 27.75 -43.78 -5.65
CA ASN A 31 27.15 -44.65 -6.68
C ASN A 31 27.29 -44.01 -8.08
N VAL A 32 26.96 -42.75 -8.21
CA VAL A 32 27.13 -42.01 -9.47
C VAL A 32 28.61 -41.99 -9.91
N ASN A 33 29.55 -41.76 -8.96
CA ASN A 33 30.97 -41.76 -9.28
C ASN A 33 31.47 -43.14 -9.75
N SER A 34 30.96 -44.21 -9.14
CA SER A 34 31.23 -45.57 -9.56
C SER A 34 30.68 -45.87 -10.97
N GLY A 35 29.47 -45.38 -11.26
CA GLY A 35 28.85 -45.43 -12.58
C GLY A 35 29.65 -44.68 -13.66
N ILE A 36 30.23 -43.55 -13.33
CA ILE A 36 31.15 -42.82 -14.23
C ILE A 36 32.40 -43.64 -14.53
N GLN A 37 32.99 -44.27 -13.53
CA GLN A 37 34.17 -45.13 -13.73
C GLN A 37 33.83 -46.36 -14.59
N GLU A 38 32.70 -47.01 -14.36
CA GLU A 38 32.20 -48.12 -15.19
C GLU A 38 31.97 -47.67 -16.63
N LEU A 39 31.33 -46.52 -16.83
CA LEU A 39 31.08 -45.97 -18.15
C LEU A 39 32.38 -45.78 -18.95
N ASN A 40 33.44 -45.27 -18.32
CA ASN A 40 34.73 -45.07 -18.94
C ASN A 40 35.34 -46.40 -19.49
N THR A 41 34.99 -47.55 -18.86
CA THR A 41 35.47 -48.85 -19.30
C THR A 41 34.64 -49.47 -20.45
N VAL A 42 33.31 -49.13 -20.50
CA VAL A 42 32.39 -49.78 -21.45
C VAL A 42 31.88 -48.88 -22.58
N ILE A 43 32.27 -47.61 -22.60
CA ILE A 43 31.72 -46.60 -23.53
C ILE A 43 31.90 -47.00 -25.01
N SER A 44 33.00 -47.67 -25.36
CA SER A 44 33.32 -48.13 -26.73
C SER A 44 32.75 -49.52 -27.02
N THR A 45 31.97 -50.12 -26.13
CA THR A 45 31.36 -51.44 -26.29
C THR A 45 29.87 -51.34 -26.64
N PRO A 46 29.24 -52.43 -27.16
CA PRO A 46 27.79 -52.46 -27.37
C PRO A 46 26.95 -52.13 -26.12
N SER A 47 27.53 -52.28 -24.94
CA SER A 47 26.88 -51.97 -23.65
C SER A 47 26.97 -50.49 -23.27
N GLY A 48 27.77 -49.66 -23.97
CA GLY A 48 28.00 -48.26 -23.61
C GLY A 48 26.72 -47.42 -23.58
N ALA A 49 25.84 -47.60 -24.57
CA ALA A 49 24.58 -46.85 -24.63
C ALA A 49 23.63 -47.13 -23.43
N SER A 50 23.63 -48.38 -22.92
CA SER A 50 22.83 -48.74 -21.76
C SER A 50 23.44 -48.19 -20.44
N ALA A 51 24.78 -48.20 -20.35
CA ALA A 51 25.48 -47.60 -19.21
C ALA A 51 25.27 -46.09 -19.12
N VAL A 52 25.27 -45.36 -20.25
CA VAL A 52 24.93 -43.92 -20.31
C VAL A 52 23.53 -43.66 -19.78
N ARG A 53 22.52 -44.40 -20.26
CA ARG A 53 21.14 -44.22 -19.78
C ARG A 53 20.99 -44.50 -18.29
N ARG A 54 21.67 -45.54 -17.77
CA ARG A 54 21.65 -45.86 -16.35
C ARG A 54 22.28 -44.72 -15.53
N LEU A 55 23.44 -44.23 -15.93
CA LEU A 55 24.11 -43.13 -15.27
C LEU A 55 23.30 -41.83 -15.31
N GLN A 56 22.67 -41.54 -16.46
CA GLN A 56 21.74 -40.40 -16.55
C GLN A 56 20.60 -40.51 -15.56
N SER A 57 20.00 -41.70 -15.39
CA SER A 57 18.94 -41.94 -14.41
C SER A 57 19.46 -41.77 -12.97
N GLU A 58 20.66 -42.29 -12.67
CA GLU A 58 21.27 -42.14 -11.33
C GLU A 58 21.58 -40.68 -11.00
N ILE A 59 22.08 -39.89 -11.96
CA ILE A 59 22.30 -38.45 -11.81
C ILE A 59 20.98 -37.68 -11.57
N LEU A 60 19.93 -38.04 -12.33
CA LEU A 60 18.60 -37.41 -12.18
C LEU A 60 18.00 -37.72 -10.81
N ASN A 61 18.13 -38.97 -10.33
CA ASN A 61 17.70 -39.36 -9.01
C ASN A 61 18.49 -38.59 -7.92
N LEU A 62 19.80 -38.50 -8.03
CA LEU A 62 20.62 -37.73 -7.10
C LEU A 62 20.21 -36.24 -7.07
N LYS A 63 19.93 -35.65 -8.23
CA LYS A 63 19.44 -34.26 -8.31
C LYS A 63 18.11 -34.11 -7.57
N ASN A 64 17.17 -35.04 -7.80
CA ASN A 64 15.86 -35.00 -7.14
C ASN A 64 15.99 -35.21 -5.62
N ASP A 65 16.89 -36.12 -5.18
CA ASP A 65 17.15 -36.35 -3.76
C ASP A 65 17.74 -35.10 -3.10
N VAL A 66 18.70 -34.42 -3.74
CA VAL A 66 19.27 -33.16 -3.25
C VAL A 66 18.21 -32.07 -3.15
N GLN A 67 17.36 -31.92 -4.16
CA GLN A 67 16.27 -30.94 -4.15
C GLN A 67 15.25 -31.25 -3.05
N SER A 68 14.88 -32.52 -2.88
CA SER A 68 13.96 -32.96 -1.82
C SER A 68 14.52 -32.69 -0.42
N VAL A 69 15.82 -32.91 -0.24
CA VAL A 69 16.52 -32.61 1.02
C VAL A 69 16.55 -31.11 1.29
N SER A 70 16.90 -30.31 0.28
CA SER A 70 16.89 -28.84 0.37
C SER A 70 15.52 -28.33 0.83
N ASN A 71 14.47 -28.72 0.10
CA ASN A 71 13.09 -28.32 0.44
C ASN A 71 12.67 -28.78 1.86
N SER A 72 13.09 -29.99 2.26
CA SER A 72 12.78 -30.52 3.61
C SER A 72 13.50 -29.74 4.73
N ILE A 73 14.71 -29.25 4.48
CA ILE A 73 15.45 -28.40 5.43
C ILE A 73 14.87 -26.99 5.42
N GLU A 74 14.62 -26.42 4.26
CA GLU A 74 14.02 -25.10 4.11
C GLU A 74 12.67 -25.02 4.81
N SER A 75 11.80 -26.05 4.69
CA SER A 75 10.51 -26.07 5.38
C SER A 75 10.63 -26.03 6.90
N ILE A 76 11.71 -26.57 7.48
CA ILE A 76 11.94 -26.53 8.92
C ILE A 76 12.44 -25.15 9.36
N TYR A 77 13.27 -24.50 8.51
CA TYR A 77 13.74 -23.14 8.79
C TYR A 77 12.62 -22.11 8.63
N SER A 78 11.79 -22.22 7.59
CA SER A 78 10.71 -21.29 7.35
C SER A 78 9.71 -21.23 8.50
N ASP A 79 9.41 -22.38 9.11
CA ASP A 79 8.52 -22.46 10.26
C ASP A 79 9.07 -21.75 11.51
N ILE A 80 10.39 -21.87 11.77
CA ILE A 80 11.05 -21.18 12.88
C ILE A 80 11.21 -19.69 12.58
N GLU A 81 11.58 -19.37 11.36
CA GLU A 81 11.77 -17.99 10.89
C GLU A 81 10.46 -17.23 10.98
N SER A 82 9.35 -17.83 10.51
CA SER A 82 8.00 -17.31 10.64
C SER A 82 7.63 -17.04 12.11
N GLN A 83 7.73 -18.06 12.99
CA GLN A 83 7.43 -17.87 14.43
C GLN A 83 8.31 -16.83 15.11
N THR A 84 9.55 -16.71 14.69
CA THR A 84 10.51 -15.72 15.25
C THR A 84 10.15 -14.33 14.76
N SER A 85 9.84 -14.17 13.47
CA SER A 85 9.42 -12.90 12.86
C SER A 85 8.14 -12.39 13.48
N GLN A 86 7.13 -13.26 13.66
CA GLN A 86 5.89 -12.92 14.36
C GLN A 86 6.14 -12.42 15.79
N LEU A 87 7.01 -13.11 16.54
CA LEU A 87 7.34 -12.67 17.89
C LEU A 87 8.04 -11.31 17.89
N ILE A 88 8.95 -11.10 16.93
CA ILE A 88 9.66 -9.82 16.77
C ILE A 88 8.66 -8.73 16.40
N SER A 89 7.79 -8.95 15.42
CA SER A 89 6.74 -8.00 14.99
C SER A 89 5.86 -7.60 16.18
N ARG A 90 5.31 -8.56 16.92
CA ARG A 90 4.51 -8.29 18.13
C ARG A 90 5.28 -7.49 19.19
N LEU A 91 6.53 -7.84 19.46
CA LEU A 91 7.36 -7.10 20.41
C LEU A 91 7.64 -5.68 19.92
N THR A 92 7.86 -5.50 18.62
CA THR A 92 8.06 -4.18 18.00
C THR A 92 6.80 -3.33 18.13
N THR A 93 5.63 -3.89 17.82
CA THR A 93 4.33 -3.21 18.00
C THR A 93 4.09 -2.82 19.46
N ILE A 94 4.30 -3.73 20.40
CA ILE A 94 4.15 -3.44 21.83
C ILE A 94 5.14 -2.35 22.25
N HIS A 95 6.38 -2.43 21.81
CA HIS A 95 7.39 -1.41 22.13
C HIS A 95 6.98 -0.05 21.56
N TRP A 96 6.50 -0.01 20.32
CA TRP A 96 6.00 1.22 19.71
C TRP A 96 4.81 1.80 20.49
N ILE A 97 3.81 0.98 20.86
CA ILE A 97 2.65 1.42 21.67
C ILE A 97 3.12 2.03 23.00
N LEU A 98 4.03 1.36 23.69
CA LEU A 98 4.56 1.86 24.97
C LEU A 98 5.35 3.16 24.79
N THR A 99 6.11 3.29 23.70
CA THR A 99 6.80 4.54 23.38
C THR A 99 5.80 5.67 23.12
N GLN A 100 4.73 5.42 22.35
CA GLN A 100 3.69 6.44 22.14
C GLN A 100 2.99 6.80 23.45
N GLN A 101 2.76 5.84 24.34
CA GLN A 101 2.20 6.08 25.67
C GLN A 101 3.11 6.96 26.53
N GLU A 102 4.42 6.70 26.53
CA GLU A 102 5.40 7.50 27.29
C GLU A 102 5.54 8.93 26.75
N GLU A 103 5.39 9.11 25.43
CA GLU A 103 5.50 10.39 24.75
C GLU A 103 4.18 11.18 24.68
N ALA A 104 3.06 10.61 25.13
CA ALA A 104 1.74 11.24 25.05
C ALA A 104 1.69 12.58 25.79
N SER A 105 1.01 13.58 25.21
CA SER A 105 0.82 14.91 25.81
C SER A 105 -0.25 14.95 26.92
N PHE A 106 -0.91 13.84 27.16
CA PHE A 106 -1.94 13.67 28.18
C PHE A 106 -1.56 12.58 29.18
N GLU A 107 -2.19 12.59 30.35
CA GLU A 107 -1.95 11.58 31.37
C GLU A 107 -3.02 10.49 31.32
N PHE A 108 -2.57 9.23 31.40
CA PHE A 108 -3.45 8.09 31.67
C PHE A 108 -3.86 8.08 33.15
N GLU A 109 -5.11 7.70 33.43
CA GLU A 109 -5.60 7.57 34.79
C GLU A 109 -4.84 6.45 35.53
N ARG A 110 -4.82 6.49 36.87
CA ARG A 110 -4.00 5.54 37.65
C ARG A 110 -4.31 4.07 37.41
N ASP A 111 -5.53 3.75 37.01
CA ASP A 111 -6.04 2.40 36.71
C ASP A 111 -6.51 2.30 35.25
N GLU A 112 -5.88 3.07 34.37
CA GLU A 112 -6.10 3.04 32.94
C GLU A 112 -4.93 2.38 32.25
N ASP A 113 -5.20 1.29 31.54
CA ASP A 113 -4.24 0.51 30.80
C ASP A 113 -4.50 0.66 29.29
N ILE A 114 -3.44 0.87 28.53
CA ILE A 114 -3.50 0.93 27.09
C ILE A 114 -3.66 -0.49 26.52
N TYR A 115 -4.58 -0.65 25.57
CA TYR A 115 -4.81 -1.90 24.84
C TYR A 115 -4.17 -1.87 23.45
N ALA A 116 -4.33 -0.75 22.74
CA ALA A 116 -3.81 -0.57 21.39
C ALA A 116 -3.51 0.91 21.10
N ALA A 117 -2.65 1.13 20.11
CA ALA A 117 -2.47 2.43 19.49
C ALA A 117 -2.21 2.24 17.99
N VAL A 118 -2.60 3.21 17.18
CA VAL A 118 -2.38 3.22 15.74
C VAL A 118 -2.14 4.63 15.25
N THR A 119 -1.33 4.78 14.22
CA THR A 119 -1.24 6.05 13.48
C THR A 119 -2.56 6.29 12.77
N ALA A 120 -3.14 7.45 12.99
CA ALA A 120 -4.45 7.79 12.45
C ALA A 120 -4.49 9.24 11.99
N ARG A 121 -5.38 9.53 11.04
CA ARG A 121 -5.73 10.86 10.60
C ARG A 121 -7.21 11.10 10.90
N TRP A 122 -7.55 12.21 11.52
CA TRP A 122 -8.93 12.57 11.76
C TRP A 122 -9.49 13.30 10.54
N ASP A 123 -10.36 12.64 9.77
CA ASP A 123 -11.04 13.19 8.58
C ASP A 123 -12.08 14.24 9.01
N GLN A 124 -11.74 15.53 8.89
CA GLN A 124 -12.61 16.65 9.25
C GLN A 124 -13.12 17.32 7.96
N GLU A 125 -14.41 17.17 7.64
CA GLU A 125 -15.00 17.81 6.46
C GLU A 125 -14.66 19.31 6.38
N GLY A 126 -13.96 19.70 5.30
CA GLY A 126 -13.64 21.09 5.00
C GLY A 126 -12.59 21.75 5.90
N LYS A 127 -11.76 20.95 6.57
CA LYS A 127 -10.62 21.40 7.39
C LYS A 127 -9.42 20.50 7.13
N ASP A 128 -8.24 20.96 7.55
CA ASP A 128 -7.05 20.12 7.59
C ASP A 128 -7.32 18.88 8.47
N ASP A 129 -6.94 17.73 7.95
CA ASP A 129 -7.08 16.44 8.63
C ASP A 129 -5.86 16.22 9.53
N PRO A 130 -5.96 16.46 10.85
CA PRO A 130 -4.81 16.32 11.73
C PRO A 130 -4.33 14.87 11.77
N GLU A 131 -3.01 14.70 11.62
CA GLU A 131 -2.34 13.42 11.79
C GLU A 131 -1.92 13.20 13.24
N GLY A 132 -1.94 11.94 13.67
CA GLY A 132 -1.57 11.66 15.05
C GLY A 132 -1.73 10.19 15.41
N ILE A 133 -1.98 9.96 16.69
CA ILE A 133 -2.10 8.63 17.26
C ILE A 133 -3.50 8.45 17.86
N LEU A 134 -4.15 7.37 17.46
CA LEU A 134 -5.39 6.93 18.09
C LEU A 134 -5.07 5.88 19.15
N PHE A 135 -5.35 6.17 20.40
CA PHE A 135 -5.14 5.28 21.54
C PHE A 135 -6.46 4.65 21.99
N LEU A 136 -6.44 3.36 22.23
CA LEU A 136 -7.52 2.63 22.89
C LEU A 136 -7.04 2.13 24.25
N SER A 137 -7.74 2.52 25.31
CA SER A 137 -7.50 2.03 26.67
C SER A 137 -8.72 1.24 27.19
N ASN A 138 -8.60 0.70 28.40
CA ASN A 138 -9.75 0.09 29.10
C ASN A 138 -10.86 1.07 29.46
N LYS A 139 -10.64 2.39 29.30
CA LYS A 139 -11.60 3.45 29.67
C LYS A 139 -11.98 4.39 28.55
N ARG A 140 -11.04 4.72 27.67
CA ARG A 140 -11.17 5.82 26.72
C ARG A 140 -10.67 5.45 25.32
N LEU A 141 -11.24 6.12 24.33
CA LEU A 141 -10.66 6.27 23.00
C LEU A 141 -10.14 7.71 22.90
N ILE A 142 -8.86 7.87 22.59
CA ILE A 142 -8.17 9.16 22.63
C ILE A 142 -7.46 9.37 21.29
N PHE A 143 -7.72 10.50 20.65
CA PHE A 143 -6.94 10.93 19.49
C PHE A 143 -6.02 12.08 19.90
N GLU A 144 -4.73 11.87 19.75
CA GLU A 144 -3.69 12.85 19.95
C GLU A 144 -3.12 13.28 18.61
N ARG A 145 -3.24 14.54 18.28
CA ARG A 145 -2.53 15.14 17.16
C ARG A 145 -1.03 15.08 17.43
N LYS A 146 -0.24 14.62 16.46
CA LYS A 146 1.23 14.54 16.59
C LYS A 146 1.87 14.79 15.25
N GLU A 147 2.01 16.08 14.90
CA GLU A 147 2.51 16.52 13.61
C GLU A 147 3.71 17.45 13.76
N LYS A 148 4.63 17.43 12.80
CA LYS A 148 5.69 18.42 12.71
C LYS A 148 5.19 19.62 11.92
N VAL A 149 4.86 20.70 12.61
CA VAL A 149 4.45 21.97 11.99
C VAL A 149 5.65 22.91 11.92
N SER A 150 5.83 23.53 10.78
CA SER A 150 6.93 24.49 10.55
C SER A 150 6.66 25.82 11.25
N THR A 151 7.43 26.21 12.25
CA THR A 151 7.19 27.39 13.11
C THR A 151 8.07 28.59 12.85
N LYS A 152 9.11 28.50 12.05
CA LYS A 152 9.95 29.66 11.69
C LYS A 152 10.49 29.58 10.28
N LYS A 153 10.18 30.60 9.50
CA LYS A 153 10.78 30.86 8.19
C LYS A 153 11.62 32.13 8.26
N ILE A 154 12.89 32.01 7.92
CA ILE A 154 13.76 33.14 7.60
C ILE A 154 14.19 32.95 6.16
N LEU A 155 13.70 33.84 5.28
CA LEU A 155 14.08 33.89 3.87
C LEU A 155 13.98 32.53 3.15
N PHE A 156 12.75 31.95 3.10
CA PHE A 156 12.42 30.77 2.28
C PHE A 156 13.06 29.42 2.68
N VAL A 157 13.67 29.33 3.85
CA VAL A 157 14.18 28.09 4.41
C VAL A 157 13.46 27.81 5.72
N THR A 158 12.83 26.65 5.83
CA THR A 158 12.29 26.16 7.11
C THR A 158 13.47 25.92 8.05
N THR A 159 13.64 26.80 9.04
CA THR A 159 14.75 26.75 9.99
C THR A 159 14.37 26.14 11.32
N ALA A 160 13.08 25.92 11.58
CA ALA A 160 12.60 25.19 12.74
C ALA A 160 11.21 24.58 12.45
N SER A 161 11.07 23.30 12.69
CA SER A 161 9.77 22.64 12.82
C SER A 161 9.50 22.43 14.31
N GLU A 162 8.30 22.75 14.75
CA GLU A 162 7.83 22.44 16.10
C GLU A 162 6.89 21.24 16.01
N LEU A 163 7.08 20.28 16.90
CA LEU A 163 6.15 19.17 17.03
C LEU A 163 4.89 19.73 17.72
N VAL A 164 3.78 19.79 16.99
CA VAL A 164 2.47 20.04 17.60
C VAL A 164 1.97 18.71 18.16
N GLN A 165 1.80 18.67 19.45
CA GLN A 165 1.34 17.47 20.14
C GLN A 165 0.29 17.87 21.17
N GLU A 166 -0.97 17.45 20.93
CA GLU A 166 -2.10 17.77 21.78
C GLU A 166 -3.20 16.70 21.69
N ALA A 167 -3.81 16.36 22.81
CA ALA A 167 -4.97 15.47 22.82
C ALA A 167 -6.21 16.23 22.34
N MET A 168 -6.66 15.97 21.12
CA MET A 168 -7.79 16.66 20.50
C MET A 168 -9.13 16.03 20.86
N VAL A 169 -9.18 14.70 21.02
CA VAL A 169 -10.41 13.96 21.33
C VAL A 169 -10.13 13.02 22.49
N ILE A 170 -10.91 13.13 23.55
CA ILE A 170 -10.85 12.24 24.72
C ILE A 170 -12.28 11.83 25.05
N ASN A 171 -12.69 10.64 24.63
CA ASN A 171 -14.03 10.13 24.86
C ASN A 171 -14.01 8.81 25.64
N LYS A 172 -14.95 8.64 26.55
CA LYS A 172 -15.10 7.39 27.29
C LYS A 172 -15.68 6.30 26.38
N LEU A 173 -15.22 5.07 26.55
CA LEU A 173 -15.77 3.93 25.82
C LEU A 173 -17.28 3.77 26.02
N SER A 174 -17.79 4.12 27.20
CA SER A 174 -19.23 4.08 27.49
C SER A 174 -20.07 5.06 26.66
N GLU A 175 -19.46 6.11 26.10
CA GLU A 175 -20.12 7.14 25.29
C GLU A 175 -20.20 6.73 23.81
N ILE A 176 -19.41 5.76 23.39
CA ILE A 176 -19.45 5.22 22.03
C ILE A 176 -20.76 4.44 21.83
N LYS A 177 -21.56 4.80 20.85
CA LYS A 177 -22.81 4.09 20.50
C LYS A 177 -22.55 2.95 19.53
N GLU A 178 -21.80 3.24 18.48
CA GLU A 178 -21.51 2.32 17.41
C GLU A 178 -20.14 2.63 16.80
N VAL A 179 -19.47 1.61 16.28
CA VAL A 179 -18.26 1.76 15.47
C VAL A 179 -18.48 1.01 14.15
N LYS A 180 -18.20 1.67 13.03
CA LYS A 180 -18.40 1.13 11.68
C LYS A 180 -17.12 1.21 10.88
N ALA A 181 -16.80 0.13 10.17
CA ALA A 181 -15.78 0.18 9.13
C ALA A 181 -16.31 0.93 7.92
N HIS A 182 -15.45 1.72 7.31
CA HIS A 182 -15.72 2.36 6.05
C HIS A 182 -14.41 2.46 5.27
N ASN A 183 -14.42 1.95 4.05
CA ASN A 183 -13.26 2.04 3.17
C ASN A 183 -13.54 3.14 2.15
N LYS A 184 -12.63 4.12 2.05
CA LYS A 184 -12.67 5.19 1.04
C LYS A 184 -11.56 4.94 0.02
N GLY A 185 -11.73 5.48 -1.17
CA GLY A 185 -10.83 5.33 -2.31
C GLY A 185 -11.47 4.50 -3.42
N LEU A 186 -10.97 4.61 -4.64
CA LEU A 186 -11.57 3.95 -5.81
C LEU A 186 -11.62 2.42 -5.69
N PHE A 187 -10.79 1.83 -4.82
CA PHE A 187 -10.75 0.39 -4.54
C PHE A 187 -10.78 0.05 -3.04
N GLY A 188 -11.17 1.01 -2.18
CA GLY A 188 -11.26 0.76 -0.75
C GLY A 188 -9.91 0.74 0.01
N GLY A 189 -8.82 1.20 -0.62
CA GLY A 189 -7.46 1.13 -0.07
C GLY A 189 -7.15 2.06 1.12
N LYS A 190 -8.15 2.76 1.66
CA LYS A 190 -7.99 3.56 2.88
C LYS A 190 -8.96 3.07 3.93
N ASP A 191 -8.41 2.56 5.02
CA ASP A 191 -9.18 2.03 6.14
C ASP A 191 -9.67 3.13 7.06
N PHE A 192 -10.99 3.28 7.16
CA PHE A 192 -11.63 4.22 8.06
C PHE A 192 -12.44 3.50 9.12
N ILE A 193 -12.41 4.05 10.32
CA ILE A 193 -13.36 3.72 11.39
C ILE A 193 -14.20 4.95 11.71
N ASN A 194 -15.52 4.81 11.64
CA ASN A 194 -16.46 5.84 12.04
C ASN A 194 -16.94 5.54 13.46
N VAL A 195 -16.51 6.36 14.41
CA VAL A 195 -16.92 6.24 15.82
C VAL A 195 -18.12 7.13 16.07
N VAL A 196 -19.27 6.53 16.38
CA VAL A 196 -20.56 7.21 16.55
C VAL A 196 -20.83 7.47 18.02
N TYR A 197 -21.06 8.72 18.36
CA TYR A 197 -21.53 9.22 19.66
C TYR A 197 -22.98 9.70 19.57
N ASP A 198 -23.55 10.25 20.65
CA ASP A 198 -24.95 10.73 20.65
C ASP A 198 -25.16 11.94 19.72
N ASP A 199 -24.18 12.82 19.62
CA ASP A 199 -24.24 14.12 18.95
C ASP A 199 -23.34 14.25 17.73
N GLN A 200 -22.41 13.32 17.53
CA GLN A 200 -21.43 13.39 16.45
C GLN A 200 -20.93 12.02 16.00
N THR A 201 -20.39 11.98 14.78
CA THR A 201 -19.61 10.86 14.26
C THR A 201 -18.21 11.35 13.94
N ILE A 202 -17.20 10.65 14.44
CA ILE A 202 -15.80 11.01 14.21
C ILE A 202 -15.19 9.93 13.30
N PRO A 203 -14.84 10.28 12.06
CA PRO A 203 -14.14 9.39 11.15
C PRO A 203 -12.63 9.48 11.37
N TYR A 204 -11.98 8.34 11.56
CA TYR A 204 -10.53 8.21 11.57
C TYR A 204 -10.08 7.32 10.42
N GLN A 205 -9.16 7.82 9.60
CA GLN A 205 -8.38 6.97 8.72
C GLN A 205 -7.28 6.35 9.56
N ILE A 206 -7.17 5.02 9.57
CA ILE A 206 -6.10 4.30 10.28
C ILE A 206 -5.09 3.77 9.27
N SER A 207 -3.81 3.72 9.67
CA SER A 207 -2.71 3.28 8.81
C SER A 207 -2.09 2.00 9.36
N HIS A 208 -1.79 1.05 8.47
CA HIS A 208 -1.08 -0.19 8.78
C HIS A 208 -1.79 -1.14 9.76
N GLN A 209 -3.10 -1.01 9.93
CA GLN A 209 -3.93 -1.94 10.71
C GLN A 209 -5.33 -2.00 10.10
N ASP A 210 -5.97 -3.18 10.13
CA ASP A 210 -7.32 -3.40 9.59
C ASP A 210 -8.38 -2.66 10.41
N ASN A 211 -9.30 -2.01 9.72
CA ASN A 211 -10.41 -1.29 10.35
C ASN A 211 -11.40 -2.25 11.06
N LYS A 212 -11.54 -3.47 10.59
CA LYS A 212 -12.42 -4.49 11.21
C LYS A 212 -11.84 -4.94 12.55
N GLU A 213 -10.52 -5.12 12.64
CA GLU A 213 -9.84 -5.43 13.89
C GLU A 213 -10.02 -4.32 14.91
N TRP A 214 -9.86 -3.07 14.51
CA TRP A 214 -10.11 -1.94 15.40
C TRP A 214 -11.55 -1.85 15.90
N ILE A 215 -12.53 -2.23 15.06
CA ILE A 215 -13.93 -2.34 15.49
C ILE A 215 -14.10 -3.41 16.56
N LEU A 216 -13.49 -4.58 16.38
CA LEU A 216 -13.54 -5.67 17.36
C LEU A 216 -12.84 -5.25 18.66
N LEU A 217 -11.64 -4.67 18.57
CA LEU A 217 -10.90 -4.17 19.74
C LEU A 217 -11.71 -3.14 20.54
N ILE A 218 -12.35 -2.17 19.87
CA ILE A 218 -13.18 -1.17 20.56
C ILE A 218 -14.41 -1.83 21.18
N LYS A 219 -15.05 -2.78 20.52
CA LYS A 219 -16.19 -3.52 21.06
C LYS A 219 -15.79 -4.37 22.27
N ASP A 220 -14.68 -5.07 22.20
CA ASP A 220 -14.16 -5.92 23.25
C ASP A 220 -13.66 -5.08 24.45
N ALA A 221 -13.02 -3.94 24.21
CA ALA A 221 -12.68 -2.98 25.25
C ALA A 221 -13.94 -2.45 25.96
N LYS A 222 -14.96 -2.06 25.17
CA LYS A 222 -16.23 -1.55 25.70
C LYS A 222 -17.02 -2.59 26.53
N SER A 223 -16.96 -3.86 26.12
CA SER A 223 -17.64 -4.96 26.84
C SER A 223 -16.88 -5.43 28.08
N GLY A 224 -15.62 -5.01 28.26
CA GLY A 224 -14.74 -5.48 29.32
C GLY A 224 -14.05 -6.82 29.02
N LYS A 225 -14.24 -7.38 27.86
CA LYS A 225 -13.69 -8.69 27.45
C LYS A 225 -12.16 -8.69 27.48
N ILE A 226 -11.50 -7.61 27.00
CA ILE A 226 -10.04 -7.50 27.05
C ILE A 226 -9.51 -7.50 28.49
N GLU A 227 -10.19 -6.84 29.41
CA GLU A 227 -9.78 -6.83 30.83
C GLU A 227 -9.96 -8.19 31.48
N ASP A 228 -11.03 -8.90 31.15
CA ASP A 228 -11.28 -10.28 31.59
C ASP A 228 -10.19 -11.22 31.06
N ASP A 229 -9.80 -11.11 29.80
CA ASP A 229 -8.74 -11.87 29.15
C ASP A 229 -7.38 -11.64 29.82
N ARG A 230 -7.07 -10.39 30.13
CA ARG A 230 -5.82 -9.99 30.81
C ARG A 230 -5.70 -10.61 32.20
N THR A 231 -6.80 -10.64 32.93
CA THR A 231 -6.82 -11.17 34.29
C THR A 231 -6.83 -12.70 34.34
N SER A 232 -7.42 -13.36 33.36
CA SER A 232 -7.50 -14.83 33.27
C SER A 232 -6.23 -15.49 32.70
N GLY A 233 -5.47 -14.77 31.86
CA GLY A 233 -4.28 -15.27 31.18
C GLY A 233 -4.57 -16.44 30.20
N THR A 234 -5.83 -16.68 29.88
CA THR A 234 -6.30 -17.83 29.06
C THR A 234 -6.97 -17.40 27.76
N GLY A 235 -7.16 -16.09 27.53
CA GLY A 235 -7.98 -15.58 26.43
C GLY A 235 -9.49 -15.83 26.63
N LEU A 236 -9.93 -16.10 27.87
CA LEU A 236 -11.32 -16.35 28.22
C LEU A 236 -11.83 -15.27 29.16
N SER A 237 -13.06 -14.79 28.96
CA SER A 237 -13.68 -13.85 29.88
C SER A 237 -13.94 -14.49 31.24
N PHE A 238 -14.00 -13.66 32.29
CA PHE A 238 -14.32 -14.15 33.65
C PHE A 238 -15.71 -14.82 33.68
N SER A 239 -16.67 -14.31 32.91
CA SER A 239 -17.99 -14.94 32.75
C SER A 239 -17.90 -16.31 32.12
N ASP A 240 -17.01 -16.52 31.15
CA ASP A 240 -16.75 -17.81 30.52
C ASP A 240 -16.16 -18.83 31.50
N LEU A 241 -15.42 -18.37 32.49
CA LEU A 241 -14.81 -19.23 33.51
C LEU A 241 -15.76 -19.55 34.67
N THR A 242 -16.69 -18.68 35.04
CA THR A 242 -17.44 -18.77 36.31
C THR A 242 -18.96 -18.85 36.16
N GLY A 243 -19.55 -18.37 35.05
CA GLY A 243 -21.00 -18.37 34.83
C GLY A 243 -21.59 -19.78 34.59
N ALA A 244 -22.90 -19.94 34.68
CA ALA A 244 -23.60 -21.15 34.25
C ALA A 244 -23.72 -21.10 32.72
N VAL A 245 -23.38 -22.21 32.05
CA VAL A 245 -23.54 -22.33 30.59
C VAL A 245 -25.03 -22.38 30.25
N THR A 246 -25.41 -21.58 29.25
CA THR A 246 -26.80 -21.51 28.72
C THR A 246 -26.87 -22.11 27.32
N GLU A 247 -28.08 -22.29 26.81
CA GLU A 247 -28.25 -22.71 25.40
C GLU A 247 -27.77 -21.63 24.41
N ALA A 248 -27.87 -20.36 24.79
CA ALA A 248 -27.36 -19.25 24.00
C ALA A 248 -25.84 -19.33 23.87
N ASP A 249 -25.12 -19.58 24.96
CA ASP A 249 -23.66 -19.71 24.97
C ASP A 249 -23.18 -20.86 24.04
N ILE A 250 -23.95 -21.93 23.94
CA ILE A 250 -23.62 -23.05 23.03
C ILE A 250 -23.85 -22.64 21.58
N LEU A 251 -24.90 -21.88 21.31
CA LEU A 251 -25.18 -21.36 19.96
C LEU A 251 -24.13 -20.34 19.51
N ASP A 252 -23.75 -19.43 20.40
CA ASP A 252 -22.71 -18.42 20.14
C ASP A 252 -21.37 -19.11 19.88
N ALA A 253 -20.98 -20.08 20.70
CA ALA A 253 -19.78 -20.88 20.45
C ALA A 253 -19.82 -21.64 19.11
N GLN A 254 -21.02 -22.09 18.66
CA GLN A 254 -21.15 -22.71 17.33
C GLN A 254 -20.93 -21.70 16.21
N ASN A 255 -21.41 -20.46 16.35
CA ASN A 255 -21.20 -19.40 15.39
C ASN A 255 -19.71 -19.01 15.31
N GLU A 256 -19.05 -18.85 16.45
CA GLU A 256 -17.61 -18.61 16.53
C GLU A 256 -16.79 -19.72 15.82
N VAL A 257 -17.15 -21.00 16.04
CA VAL A 257 -16.48 -22.13 15.35
C VAL A 257 -16.69 -22.06 13.83
N ASN A 258 -17.84 -21.58 13.35
CA ASN A 258 -18.11 -21.43 11.93
C ASN A 258 -17.32 -20.25 11.32
N GLU A 259 -17.25 -19.11 12.02
CA GLU A 259 -16.47 -17.95 11.61
C GLU A 259 -14.98 -18.30 11.57
N LEU A 260 -14.46 -18.89 12.63
CA LEU A 260 -13.08 -19.37 12.71
C LEU A 260 -12.72 -20.35 11.58
N GLN A 261 -13.65 -21.15 11.10
CA GLN A 261 -13.40 -22.07 9.99
C GLN A 261 -13.02 -21.33 8.71
N ASP A 262 -13.67 -20.19 8.42
CA ASP A 262 -13.38 -19.38 7.24
C ASP A 262 -12.06 -18.64 7.39
N GLU A 263 -11.76 -18.10 8.57
CA GLU A 263 -10.46 -17.50 8.91
C GLU A 263 -9.30 -18.49 8.76
N MET A 264 -9.43 -19.69 9.33
CA MET A 264 -8.41 -20.74 9.23
C MET A 264 -8.20 -21.26 7.80
N MET A 265 -9.10 -21.00 6.88
CA MET A 265 -8.94 -21.29 5.45
C MET A 265 -8.23 -20.16 4.71
N LEU A 266 -7.96 -19.03 5.35
CA LEU A 266 -7.31 -17.85 4.77
C LEU A 266 -7.98 -17.43 3.45
N LYS A 267 -9.32 -17.43 3.42
CA LYS A 267 -10.09 -17.14 2.20
C LYS A 267 -9.92 -15.70 1.75
N ASN A 268 -9.90 -14.76 2.68
CA ASN A 268 -9.72 -13.33 2.39
C ASN A 268 -8.41 -13.10 1.62
N LEU A 269 -7.31 -13.68 2.08
CA LEU A 269 -6.01 -13.59 1.41
C LEU A 269 -6.01 -14.19 -0.01
N GLN A 270 -6.77 -15.28 -0.21
CA GLN A 270 -6.89 -15.86 -1.55
C GLN A 270 -7.64 -14.92 -2.51
N ASP A 271 -8.65 -14.23 -2.01
CA ASP A 271 -9.43 -13.24 -2.76
C ASP A 271 -8.57 -12.00 -3.04
N GLU A 272 -7.82 -11.49 -2.05
CA GLU A 272 -6.87 -10.38 -2.22
C GLU A 272 -5.79 -10.68 -3.26
N ILE A 273 -5.17 -11.86 -3.20
CA ILE A 273 -4.18 -12.30 -4.20
C ILE A 273 -4.79 -12.35 -5.60
N SER A 274 -6.07 -12.74 -5.72
CA SER A 274 -6.77 -12.75 -7.00
C SER A 274 -7.06 -11.35 -7.51
N THR A 275 -7.39 -10.42 -6.62
CA THR A 275 -7.61 -9.01 -6.94
C THR A 275 -6.30 -8.38 -7.41
N LEU A 276 -5.22 -8.53 -6.64
CA LEU A 276 -3.90 -8.03 -6.99
C LEU A 276 -3.38 -8.62 -8.32
N GLU A 277 -3.67 -9.89 -8.60
CA GLU A 277 -3.37 -10.50 -9.91
C GLU A 277 -4.14 -9.80 -11.05
N GLY A 278 -5.38 -9.41 -10.79
CA GLY A 278 -6.20 -8.63 -11.74
C GLY A 278 -5.60 -7.25 -12.00
N GLU A 279 -5.21 -6.54 -10.97
CA GLU A 279 -4.59 -5.22 -11.04
C GLU A 279 -3.29 -5.26 -11.82
N VAL A 280 -2.35 -6.14 -11.45
CA VAL A 280 -1.07 -6.32 -12.17
C VAL A 280 -1.29 -6.61 -13.67
N ASN A 281 -2.28 -7.43 -14.00
CA ASN A 281 -2.59 -7.75 -15.41
C ASN A 281 -3.22 -6.57 -16.16
N ASN A 282 -3.85 -5.63 -15.46
CA ASN A 282 -4.48 -4.46 -16.05
C ASN A 282 -3.51 -3.30 -16.32
N LEU A 283 -2.45 -3.13 -15.52
CA LEU A 283 -1.49 -2.02 -15.61
C LEU A 283 -1.02 -1.75 -17.05
N GLY A 284 -0.67 -2.82 -17.79
CA GLY A 284 -0.19 -2.65 -19.17
C GLY A 284 -1.25 -2.14 -20.14
N ARG A 285 -2.52 -2.50 -19.93
CA ARG A 285 -3.65 -2.01 -20.74
C ARG A 285 -3.95 -0.54 -20.37
N GLU A 286 -3.96 -0.22 -19.12
CA GLU A 286 -4.19 1.14 -18.61
C GLU A 286 -3.13 2.11 -19.12
N LEU A 287 -1.85 1.74 -18.99
CA LEU A 287 -0.78 2.55 -19.58
C LEU A 287 -0.96 2.73 -21.10
N ALA A 288 -1.34 1.67 -21.83
CA ALA A 288 -1.58 1.79 -23.28
C ALA A 288 -2.75 2.74 -23.61
N GLU A 289 -3.79 2.78 -22.80
CA GLU A 289 -4.90 3.72 -22.93
C GLU A 289 -4.45 5.16 -22.66
N LEU A 290 -3.65 5.40 -21.59
CA LEU A 290 -3.04 6.70 -21.30
C LEU A 290 -2.11 7.18 -22.42
N ARG A 291 -1.29 6.26 -22.97
CA ARG A 291 -0.42 6.55 -24.12
C ARG A 291 -1.24 6.97 -25.36
N ALA A 292 -2.34 6.26 -25.62
CA ALA A 292 -3.22 6.60 -26.73
C ALA A 292 -3.88 7.98 -26.59
N ARG A 293 -4.09 8.44 -25.37
CA ARG A 293 -4.59 9.78 -25.04
C ARG A 293 -3.51 10.87 -25.07
N GLY A 294 -2.24 10.49 -25.21
CA GLY A 294 -1.12 11.44 -25.37
C GLY A 294 -0.23 11.63 -24.16
N TYR A 295 -0.28 10.73 -23.17
CA TYR A 295 0.72 10.68 -22.11
C TYR A 295 2.04 10.15 -22.65
N ASN A 296 3.01 11.04 -22.88
CA ASN A 296 4.22 10.70 -23.64
C ASN A 296 5.51 10.74 -22.78
N VAL A 297 5.42 11.03 -21.50
CA VAL A 297 6.56 11.05 -20.58
C VAL A 297 6.70 9.72 -19.86
N GLU A 298 7.80 9.54 -19.08
CA GLU A 298 8.05 8.33 -18.29
C GLU A 298 8.14 7.06 -19.13
N LYS A 299 9.10 7.03 -20.06
CA LYS A 299 9.32 5.93 -21.00
C LYS A 299 9.65 4.58 -20.36
N THR A 300 10.00 4.55 -19.07
CA THR A 300 10.37 3.32 -18.36
C THR A 300 9.17 2.52 -17.90
N LEU A 301 7.99 3.12 -17.81
CA LEU A 301 6.78 2.50 -17.25
C LEU A 301 6.44 1.15 -17.91
N GLU A 302 6.60 1.02 -19.22
CA GLU A 302 6.36 -0.25 -19.90
C GLU A 302 7.32 -1.34 -19.42
N ALA A 303 8.58 -1.00 -19.19
CA ALA A 303 9.58 -1.94 -18.68
C ALA A 303 9.33 -2.25 -17.20
N ASP A 304 8.92 -1.26 -16.41
CA ASP A 304 8.64 -1.40 -14.99
C ASP A 304 7.44 -2.33 -14.77
N ILE A 305 6.36 -2.18 -15.56
CA ILE A 305 5.21 -3.09 -15.54
C ILE A 305 5.61 -4.52 -15.89
N VAL A 306 6.46 -4.72 -16.91
CA VAL A 306 6.94 -6.06 -17.28
C VAL A 306 7.74 -6.70 -16.14
N VAL A 307 8.56 -5.92 -15.45
CA VAL A 307 9.33 -6.38 -14.28
C VAL A 307 8.40 -6.74 -13.13
N LEU A 308 7.41 -5.89 -12.83
CA LEU A 308 6.39 -6.15 -11.80
C LEU A 308 5.62 -7.44 -12.10
N ALA A 309 5.11 -7.60 -13.32
CA ALA A 309 4.40 -8.81 -13.72
C ALA A 309 5.27 -10.08 -13.59
N ALA A 310 6.55 -10.00 -13.93
CA ALA A 310 7.48 -11.11 -13.76
C ALA A 310 7.79 -11.43 -12.28
N GLN A 311 7.85 -10.43 -11.43
CA GLN A 311 7.99 -10.59 -9.98
C GLN A 311 6.75 -11.21 -9.37
N TRP A 312 5.56 -10.75 -9.79
CA TRP A 312 4.28 -11.28 -9.32
C TRP A 312 4.17 -12.79 -9.46
N GLU A 313 4.55 -13.33 -10.61
CA GLU A 313 4.52 -14.77 -10.82
C GLU A 313 5.33 -15.57 -9.78
N LYS A 314 6.45 -15.04 -9.32
CA LYS A 314 7.28 -15.65 -8.27
C LYS A 314 6.65 -15.49 -6.89
N ILE A 315 6.21 -14.28 -6.57
CA ILE A 315 5.57 -13.94 -5.29
C ILE A 315 4.30 -14.78 -5.12
N LYS A 316 3.40 -14.76 -6.11
CA LYS A 316 2.16 -15.53 -6.11
C LYS A 316 2.38 -17.02 -5.85
N ASN A 317 3.37 -17.64 -6.51
CA ASN A 317 3.67 -19.06 -6.31
C ASN A 317 4.21 -19.34 -4.90
N ARG A 318 5.05 -18.47 -4.37
CA ARG A 318 5.57 -18.57 -2.99
C ARG A 318 4.42 -18.39 -1.99
N THR A 319 3.61 -17.39 -2.15
CA THR A 319 2.46 -17.07 -1.28
C THR A 319 1.43 -18.21 -1.29
N LYS A 320 1.06 -18.74 -2.45
CA LYS A 320 0.18 -19.93 -2.56
C LYS A 320 0.73 -21.16 -1.83
N THR A 321 2.05 -21.34 -1.88
CA THR A 321 2.71 -22.43 -1.15
C THR A 321 2.61 -22.20 0.35
N THR A 322 2.84 -20.99 0.82
CA THR A 322 2.73 -20.62 2.23
C THR A 322 1.30 -20.75 2.74
N ILE A 323 0.30 -20.26 1.98
CA ILE A 323 -1.11 -20.45 2.31
C ILE A 323 -1.42 -21.96 2.49
N SER A 324 -0.96 -22.79 1.56
CA SER A 324 -1.20 -24.23 1.64
C SER A 324 -0.55 -24.87 2.88
N LEU A 325 0.63 -24.41 3.27
CA LEU A 325 1.31 -24.88 4.48
C LEU A 325 0.57 -24.42 5.74
N GLN A 326 0.22 -23.15 5.83
CA GLN A 326 -0.49 -22.58 6.97
C GLN A 326 -1.88 -23.21 7.15
N THR A 327 -2.66 -23.30 6.09
CA THR A 327 -3.98 -23.96 6.12
C THR A 327 -3.91 -25.42 6.55
N ASN A 328 -2.89 -26.18 6.12
CA ASN A 328 -2.68 -27.55 6.56
C ASN A 328 -2.35 -27.65 8.06
N MET A 329 -1.58 -26.70 8.60
CA MET A 329 -1.27 -26.62 10.04
C MET A 329 -2.54 -26.30 10.84
N LEU A 330 -3.32 -25.33 10.38
CA LEU A 330 -4.57 -24.92 11.02
C LEU A 330 -5.66 -26.00 10.95
N ALA A 331 -5.72 -26.79 9.87
CA ALA A 331 -6.73 -27.83 9.68
C ALA A 331 -6.76 -28.89 10.80
N SER A 332 -5.59 -29.21 11.37
CA SER A 332 -5.52 -30.18 12.50
C SER A 332 -6.14 -29.61 13.77
N GLN A 333 -6.05 -28.29 13.97
CA GLN A 333 -6.65 -27.60 15.11
C GLN A 333 -8.15 -27.45 14.92
N MET A 334 -8.59 -27.09 13.71
CA MET A 334 -10.01 -27.01 13.39
C MET A 334 -10.73 -28.34 13.68
N LYS A 335 -10.11 -29.47 13.34
CA LYS A 335 -10.64 -30.80 13.69
C LYS A 335 -10.79 -30.98 15.20
N ASN A 336 -9.80 -30.59 15.99
CA ASN A 336 -9.87 -30.65 17.45
C ASN A 336 -11.00 -29.78 18.01
N ILE A 337 -11.17 -28.54 17.44
CA ILE A 337 -12.25 -27.63 17.83
C ILE A 337 -13.61 -28.22 17.49
N GLN A 338 -13.80 -28.81 16.32
CA GLN A 338 -15.03 -29.48 15.92
C GLN A 338 -15.37 -30.69 16.82
N GLU A 339 -14.36 -31.46 17.25
CA GLU A 339 -14.53 -32.54 18.21
C GLU A 339 -14.98 -32.02 19.59
N LYS A 340 -14.38 -30.89 20.07
CA LYS A 340 -14.77 -30.22 21.31
C LYS A 340 -16.19 -29.63 21.23
N MET A 341 -16.53 -28.98 20.10
CA MET A 341 -17.90 -28.49 19.87
C MET A 341 -18.93 -29.60 19.89
N SER A 342 -18.63 -30.72 19.25
CA SER A 342 -19.49 -31.90 19.26
C SER A 342 -19.66 -32.46 20.68
N ALA A 343 -18.59 -32.49 21.49
CA ALA A 343 -18.64 -32.90 22.88
C ALA A 343 -19.47 -31.93 23.76
N LEU A 344 -19.41 -30.63 23.50
CA LEU A 344 -20.23 -29.62 24.16
C LEU A 344 -21.71 -29.78 23.78
N ALA A 345 -22.01 -29.90 22.49
CA ALA A 345 -23.37 -30.09 21.98
C ALA A 345 -24.04 -31.36 22.57
N ALA A 346 -23.27 -32.42 22.79
CA ALA A 346 -23.77 -33.62 23.45
C ALA A 346 -24.18 -33.40 24.93
N LYS A 347 -23.80 -32.25 25.54
CA LYS A 347 -24.18 -31.86 26.90
C LYS A 347 -25.35 -30.88 26.95
N SER A 348 -25.93 -30.48 25.85
CA SER A 348 -27.06 -29.53 25.79
C SER A 348 -28.26 -29.98 26.64
N GLY A 349 -28.45 -31.29 26.84
CA GLY A 349 -29.48 -31.85 27.74
C GLY A 349 -29.14 -31.76 29.24
N ASN A 350 -27.92 -31.37 29.63
CA ASN A 350 -27.50 -31.20 31.02
C ASN A 350 -26.42 -30.10 31.14
N LEU A 351 -26.87 -28.85 31.06
CA LEU A 351 -26.02 -27.67 31.03
C LEU A 351 -25.13 -27.52 32.28
N ALA A 352 -25.55 -28.06 33.42
CA ALA A 352 -24.75 -28.07 34.65
C ALA A 352 -23.43 -28.86 34.51
N LEU A 353 -23.36 -29.80 33.57
CA LEU A 353 -22.15 -30.60 33.27
C LEU A 353 -21.43 -30.11 32.00
N ALA A 354 -21.93 -29.09 31.34
CA ALA A 354 -21.35 -28.57 30.09
C ALA A 354 -20.13 -27.68 30.31
N ARG A 355 -19.99 -27.07 31.49
CA ARG A 355 -18.96 -26.07 31.80
C ARG A 355 -17.54 -26.45 31.42
N PRO A 356 -17.00 -27.65 31.81
CA PRO A 356 -15.63 -28.00 31.47
C PRO A 356 -15.41 -28.11 29.96
N GLN A 357 -16.43 -28.59 29.21
CA GLN A 357 -16.35 -28.67 27.74
C GLN A 357 -16.43 -27.29 27.09
N PHE A 358 -17.28 -26.39 27.61
CA PHE A 358 -17.39 -25.02 27.15
C PHE A 358 -16.07 -24.28 27.32
N VAL A 359 -15.48 -24.27 28.52
CA VAL A 359 -14.17 -23.65 28.78
C VAL A 359 -13.08 -24.26 27.90
N SER A 360 -13.06 -25.58 27.74
CA SER A 360 -12.08 -26.25 26.86
C SER A 360 -12.25 -25.87 25.39
N LEU A 361 -13.48 -25.64 24.92
CA LEU A 361 -13.76 -25.20 23.56
C LEU A 361 -13.34 -23.75 23.36
N LYS A 362 -13.78 -22.85 24.24
CA LYS A 362 -13.44 -21.42 24.16
C LYS A 362 -11.92 -21.19 24.19
N SER A 363 -11.19 -21.90 25.06
CA SER A 363 -9.72 -21.85 25.07
C SER A 363 -9.09 -22.39 23.77
N ALA A 364 -9.71 -23.38 23.14
CA ALA A 364 -9.21 -23.90 21.87
C ALA A 364 -9.51 -22.93 20.70
N ILE A 365 -10.67 -22.28 20.71
CA ILE A 365 -11.05 -21.23 19.75
C ILE A 365 -10.04 -20.08 19.85
N ALA A 366 -9.88 -19.46 21.02
CA ALA A 366 -8.96 -18.34 21.22
C ALA A 366 -7.51 -18.66 20.81
N SER A 367 -7.05 -19.89 21.07
CA SER A 367 -5.72 -20.33 20.61
C SER A 367 -5.63 -20.48 19.10
N ALA A 368 -6.71 -20.85 18.44
CA ALA A 368 -6.75 -21.05 17.00
C ALA A 368 -6.92 -19.73 16.24
N GLU A 369 -7.72 -18.79 16.76
CA GLU A 369 -7.83 -17.42 16.27
C GLU A 369 -6.44 -16.76 16.24
N ALA A 370 -5.72 -16.75 17.36
CA ALA A 370 -4.36 -16.21 17.42
C ALA A 370 -3.37 -16.89 16.46
N GLN A 371 -3.61 -18.15 16.07
CA GLN A 371 -2.76 -18.83 15.11
C GLN A 371 -3.20 -18.60 13.67
N ALA A 372 -4.50 -18.39 13.41
CA ALA A 372 -5.01 -17.98 12.11
C ALA A 372 -4.51 -16.57 11.77
N GLU A 373 -4.63 -15.63 12.71
CA GLU A 373 -4.10 -14.26 12.60
C GLU A 373 -2.59 -14.25 12.31
N ALA A 374 -1.81 -15.03 13.06
CA ALA A 374 -0.38 -15.15 12.84
C ALA A 374 -0.01 -15.81 11.49
N ALA A 375 -0.87 -16.71 11.00
CA ALA A 375 -0.70 -17.30 9.68
C ALA A 375 -1.03 -16.31 8.56
N GLU A 376 -2.03 -15.47 8.76
CA GLU A 376 -2.41 -14.37 7.87
C GLU A 376 -1.28 -13.36 7.73
N GLU A 377 -0.75 -12.83 8.85
CA GLU A 377 0.40 -11.94 8.88
C GLU A 377 1.61 -12.54 8.14
N THR A 378 1.92 -13.82 8.37
CA THR A 378 3.00 -14.53 7.66
C THR A 378 2.83 -14.55 6.14
N VAL A 379 1.58 -14.58 5.67
CA VAL A 379 1.27 -14.60 4.23
C VAL A 379 1.33 -13.18 3.67
N LEU A 380 0.76 -12.20 4.38
CA LEU A 380 0.78 -10.78 4.01
C LEU A 380 2.20 -10.26 3.84
N ASP A 381 3.09 -10.54 4.80
CA ASP A 381 4.52 -10.16 4.75
C ASP A 381 5.23 -10.58 3.45
N GLN A 382 4.67 -11.51 2.68
CA GLN A 382 5.30 -11.98 1.45
C GLN A 382 5.00 -11.13 0.23
N TYR A 383 3.95 -10.32 0.26
CA TYR A 383 3.52 -9.54 -0.89
C TYR A 383 3.10 -8.09 -0.56
N ASP A 384 3.07 -7.70 0.71
CA ASP A 384 2.63 -6.37 1.14
C ASP A 384 3.43 -5.24 0.46
N GLU A 385 4.76 -5.27 0.51
CA GLU A 385 5.60 -4.28 -0.20
C GLU A 385 5.34 -4.27 -1.72
N TYR A 386 5.05 -5.44 -2.29
CA TYR A 386 4.75 -5.55 -3.71
C TYR A 386 3.35 -4.99 -4.03
N ALA A 387 2.38 -5.24 -3.18
CA ALA A 387 1.02 -4.70 -3.31
C ALA A 387 1.04 -3.16 -3.24
N ASN A 388 1.79 -2.60 -2.31
CA ASN A 388 1.99 -1.14 -2.19
C ASN A 388 2.60 -0.53 -3.46
N GLU A 389 3.55 -1.21 -4.12
CA GLU A 389 4.15 -0.76 -5.39
C GLU A 389 3.12 -0.76 -6.53
N VAL A 390 2.26 -1.79 -6.59
CA VAL A 390 1.18 -1.87 -7.57
C VAL A 390 0.14 -0.78 -7.33
N GLU A 391 -0.28 -0.57 -6.08
CA GLU A 391 -1.22 0.50 -5.69
C GLU A 391 -0.66 1.90 -6.02
N PHE A 392 0.63 2.11 -5.77
CA PHE A 392 1.29 3.36 -6.13
C PHE A 392 1.21 3.61 -7.64
N LEU A 393 1.47 2.59 -8.46
CA LEU A 393 1.41 2.71 -9.92
C LEU A 393 -0.01 2.93 -10.43
N ASP A 394 -0.99 2.23 -9.85
CA ASP A 394 -2.40 2.39 -10.16
C ASP A 394 -2.89 3.80 -9.82
N SER A 395 -2.59 4.29 -8.64
CA SER A 395 -2.88 5.67 -8.21
C SER A 395 -2.21 6.71 -9.12
N HIS A 396 -0.99 6.43 -9.59
CA HIS A 396 -0.30 7.29 -10.54
C HIS A 396 -1.04 7.32 -11.89
N PHE A 397 -1.54 6.18 -12.38
CA PHE A 397 -2.30 6.13 -13.62
C PHE A 397 -3.65 6.83 -13.50
N GLU A 398 -4.34 6.70 -12.38
CA GLU A 398 -5.58 7.46 -12.11
C GLU A 398 -5.33 8.97 -12.12
N TRP A 399 -4.23 9.42 -11.50
CA TRP A 399 -3.85 10.82 -11.55
C TRP A 399 -3.51 11.29 -12.96
N VAL A 400 -2.80 10.48 -13.75
CA VAL A 400 -2.51 10.79 -15.17
C VAL A 400 -3.79 10.86 -16.00
N ASP A 401 -4.72 9.94 -15.77
CA ASP A 401 -6.03 9.94 -16.43
C ASP A 401 -6.81 11.23 -16.15
N TRP A 402 -6.87 11.63 -14.88
CA TRP A 402 -7.45 12.90 -14.46
C TRP A 402 -6.74 14.11 -15.11
N MET A 403 -5.40 14.11 -15.15
CA MET A 403 -4.63 15.16 -15.81
C MET A 403 -4.99 15.27 -17.31
N LEU A 404 -5.14 14.14 -17.99
CA LEU A 404 -5.51 14.12 -19.41
C LEU A 404 -6.93 14.64 -19.61
N ASP A 405 -7.88 14.29 -18.74
CA ASP A 405 -9.24 14.86 -18.74
C ASP A 405 -9.21 16.38 -18.54
N ALA A 406 -8.40 16.84 -17.62
CA ALA A 406 -8.21 18.25 -17.36
C ALA A 406 -7.63 18.99 -18.58
N LEU A 407 -6.66 18.40 -19.30
CA LEU A 407 -6.09 18.93 -20.53
C LEU A 407 -7.06 18.91 -21.71
N GLU A 408 -7.87 17.85 -21.86
CA GLU A 408 -8.88 17.74 -22.92
C GLU A 408 -9.95 18.83 -22.81
N THR A 409 -10.33 19.17 -21.58
CA THR A 409 -11.35 20.19 -21.28
C THR A 409 -10.81 21.61 -21.17
N ALA A 410 -9.48 21.78 -21.18
CA ALA A 410 -8.84 23.07 -21.01
C ALA A 410 -9.19 24.09 -22.12
N SER A 411 -9.22 25.38 -21.74
CA SER A 411 -9.45 26.49 -22.67
C SER A 411 -8.26 26.75 -23.62
N PHE A 412 -7.11 26.14 -23.34
CA PHE A 412 -5.90 26.20 -24.17
C PHE A 412 -5.66 24.86 -24.90
N LYS A 413 -4.69 24.87 -25.81
CA LYS A 413 -4.23 23.63 -26.46
C LYS A 413 -2.71 23.51 -26.32
N LEU A 414 -2.26 22.26 -26.24
CA LEU A 414 -0.84 21.95 -26.24
C LEU A 414 -0.20 22.34 -27.59
N LEU A 415 1.04 22.81 -27.54
CA LEU A 415 1.86 23.02 -28.73
C LEU A 415 2.11 21.68 -29.43
N ALA A 416 2.47 21.73 -30.72
CA ALA A 416 2.62 20.51 -31.53
C ALA A 416 3.64 19.50 -30.98
N THR A 417 4.69 19.99 -30.29
CA THR A 417 5.77 19.19 -29.68
C THR A 417 5.67 19.12 -28.18
N GLU A 418 4.59 19.61 -27.59
CA GLU A 418 4.42 19.74 -26.15
C GLU A 418 3.71 18.53 -25.55
N SER A 419 4.11 18.09 -24.40
CA SER A 419 3.49 17.00 -23.67
C SER A 419 3.09 17.43 -22.26
N GLY A 420 1.89 17.05 -21.82
CA GLY A 420 1.48 17.21 -20.43
C GLY A 420 2.38 16.37 -19.51
N VAL A 421 2.79 16.97 -18.41
CA VAL A 421 3.63 16.36 -17.38
C VAL A 421 2.84 16.19 -16.10
N ALA A 422 2.18 17.25 -15.63
CA ALA A 422 1.42 17.26 -14.39
C ALA A 422 0.24 18.21 -14.48
N ALA A 423 -0.80 17.90 -13.71
CA ALA A 423 -1.86 18.84 -13.39
C ALA A 423 -2.32 18.62 -11.94
N VAL A 424 -2.78 19.69 -11.29
CA VAL A 424 -3.33 19.61 -9.94
C VAL A 424 -4.39 20.71 -9.76
N GLU A 425 -5.45 20.39 -9.04
CA GLU A 425 -6.35 21.42 -8.54
C GLU A 425 -5.60 22.32 -7.58
N ALA A 426 -5.72 23.63 -7.77
CA ALA A 426 -5.02 24.60 -6.96
C ALA A 426 -5.87 25.86 -6.75
N VAL A 427 -5.65 26.50 -5.61
CA VAL A 427 -6.18 27.84 -5.35
C VAL A 427 -5.08 28.85 -5.59
N TRP A 428 -5.28 29.74 -6.53
CA TRP A 428 -4.35 30.84 -6.74
C TRP A 428 -4.66 31.98 -5.75
N ASP A 429 -3.82 32.10 -4.72
CA ASP A 429 -3.88 33.22 -3.78
C ASP A 429 -3.21 34.45 -4.37
N ARG A 430 -4.00 35.49 -4.57
CA ARG A 430 -3.55 36.79 -5.15
C ARG A 430 -3.65 37.85 -4.07
N ALA A 431 -2.52 38.29 -3.59
CA ALA A 431 -2.44 39.32 -2.54
C ALA A 431 -3.42 40.50 -2.74
N GLY A 432 -4.43 40.57 -1.86
CA GLY A 432 -5.44 41.66 -1.88
C GLY A 432 -6.59 41.49 -2.88
N LEU A 433 -6.75 40.29 -3.47
CA LEU A 433 -7.89 39.88 -4.30
C LEU A 433 -8.52 38.62 -3.69
N GLU A 434 -9.72 38.27 -4.16
CA GLU A 434 -10.35 36.99 -3.82
C GLU A 434 -9.50 35.85 -4.39
N PRO A 435 -9.26 34.77 -3.63
CA PRO A 435 -8.60 33.56 -4.14
C PRO A 435 -9.42 32.96 -5.30
N GLU A 436 -8.73 32.40 -6.28
CA GLU A 436 -9.36 31.83 -7.48
C GLU A 436 -9.10 30.32 -7.53
N ASN A 437 -10.15 29.51 -7.68
CA ASN A 437 -10.07 28.07 -7.82
C ASN A 437 -9.83 27.68 -9.28
N GLY A 438 -8.88 26.79 -9.51
CA GLY A 438 -8.53 26.37 -10.85
C GLY A 438 -7.62 25.17 -10.90
N VAL A 439 -6.98 24.99 -12.04
CA VAL A 439 -6.03 23.91 -12.28
C VAL A 439 -4.68 24.48 -12.68
N LEU A 440 -3.68 24.02 -11.99
CA LEU A 440 -2.29 24.26 -12.31
C LEU A 440 -1.81 23.14 -13.24
N PHE A 441 -1.22 23.49 -14.37
CA PHE A 441 -0.65 22.55 -15.33
C PHE A 441 0.84 22.78 -15.49
N LEU A 442 1.56 21.69 -15.62
CA LEU A 442 2.93 21.65 -16.09
C LEU A 442 3.00 20.81 -17.35
N THR A 443 3.66 21.35 -18.35
CA THR A 443 4.08 20.61 -19.54
C THR A 443 5.59 20.54 -19.57
N ASP A 444 6.16 19.80 -20.51
CA ASP A 444 7.61 19.81 -20.75
C ASP A 444 8.13 21.18 -21.21
N GLN A 445 7.25 22.12 -21.59
CA GLN A 445 7.63 23.44 -22.14
C GLN A 445 7.01 24.63 -21.40
N ARG A 446 5.83 24.50 -20.78
CA ARG A 446 5.08 25.59 -20.17
C ARG A 446 4.58 25.29 -18.77
N PHE A 447 4.43 26.35 -18.02
CA PHE A 447 3.72 26.41 -16.74
C PHE A 447 2.46 27.24 -16.93
N LEU A 448 1.28 26.65 -16.65
CA LEU A 448 0.00 27.26 -16.96
C LEU A 448 -0.92 27.19 -15.74
N TRP A 449 -1.73 28.22 -15.55
CA TRP A 449 -2.81 28.19 -14.56
C TRP A 449 -4.11 28.67 -15.20
N GLU A 450 -5.13 27.86 -15.05
CA GLU A 450 -6.46 28.10 -15.62
C GLU A 450 -7.50 28.19 -14.50
N ASP A 451 -8.22 29.32 -14.48
CA ASP A 451 -9.41 29.51 -13.65
C ASP A 451 -10.53 28.59 -14.12
N ARG A 452 -11.12 27.83 -13.20
CA ARG A 452 -12.19 26.85 -13.46
C ARG A 452 -13.53 27.30 -12.91
N GLU A 453 -13.65 28.51 -12.37
CA GLU A 453 -14.92 29.06 -11.92
C GLU A 453 -15.70 29.68 -13.10
N GLY A 454 -16.78 29.03 -13.48
CA GLY A 454 -17.64 29.47 -14.59
C GLY A 454 -17.10 29.09 -15.96
N ALA A 455 -16.79 30.07 -16.81
CA ALA A 455 -16.13 29.81 -18.09
C ALA A 455 -14.63 29.71 -17.87
N TYR A 456 -14.02 28.62 -18.33
CA TYR A 456 -12.58 28.39 -18.14
C TYR A 456 -11.73 29.48 -18.81
N GLU A 457 -10.81 30.06 -18.05
CA GLU A 457 -9.95 31.15 -18.50
C GLU A 457 -8.48 30.89 -18.16
N LEU A 458 -7.64 30.80 -19.19
CA LEU A 458 -6.20 30.70 -19.01
C LEU A 458 -5.62 32.04 -18.59
N LYS A 459 -5.16 32.15 -17.34
CA LYS A 459 -4.64 33.42 -16.77
C LYS A 459 -3.12 33.46 -16.67
N ILE A 460 -2.47 32.30 -16.61
CA ILE A 460 -1.00 32.17 -16.65
C ILE A 460 -0.64 31.20 -17.76
N ASP A 461 0.17 31.63 -18.69
CA ASP A 461 0.80 30.84 -19.77
C ASP A 461 2.22 31.33 -19.94
N VAL A 462 3.17 30.62 -19.38
CA VAL A 462 4.58 31.04 -19.41
C VAL A 462 5.48 29.84 -19.75
N PRO A 463 6.49 30.01 -20.60
CA PRO A 463 7.52 29.00 -20.78
C PRO A 463 8.20 28.66 -19.44
N VAL A 464 8.52 27.41 -19.20
CA VAL A 464 9.21 26.97 -17.98
C VAL A 464 10.55 27.66 -17.79
N SER A 465 11.19 28.10 -18.87
CA SER A 465 12.43 28.89 -18.85
C SER A 465 12.27 30.30 -18.23
N MET A 466 11.05 30.81 -18.11
CA MET A 466 10.75 32.07 -17.44
C MET A 466 10.54 31.94 -15.93
N ILE A 467 10.53 30.74 -15.39
CA ILE A 467 10.48 30.52 -13.95
C ILE A 467 11.88 30.78 -13.39
N GLU A 468 12.04 31.85 -12.63
CA GLU A 468 13.32 32.22 -12.00
C GLU A 468 13.51 31.44 -10.68
N LYS A 469 12.42 31.22 -9.95
CA LYS A 469 12.44 30.52 -8.67
C LYS A 469 11.11 29.84 -8.41
N ILE A 470 11.19 28.62 -7.91
CA ILE A 470 10.06 27.88 -7.37
C ILE A 470 10.45 27.35 -5.99
N VAL A 471 9.58 27.49 -5.02
CA VAL A 471 9.79 27.00 -3.65
C VAL A 471 8.48 26.55 -3.05
N GLU A 472 8.58 25.57 -2.19
CA GLU A 472 7.53 25.16 -1.28
C GLU A 472 7.42 26.18 -0.14
N ASP A 473 6.23 26.47 0.30
CA ASP A 473 5.90 27.27 1.46
C ASP A 473 4.64 26.69 2.12
N LEU A 474 4.37 27.02 3.37
CA LEU A 474 3.12 26.65 4.04
C LEU A 474 2.25 27.91 4.15
N ASP A 475 0.96 27.72 3.99
CA ASP A 475 0.01 28.78 4.27
C ASP A 475 -0.10 29.01 5.77
N GLU A 476 0.11 30.23 6.23
CA GLU A 476 0.17 30.56 7.66
C GLU A 476 -1.19 30.43 8.37
N GLU A 477 -2.30 30.46 7.63
CA GLU A 477 -3.65 30.38 8.22
C GLU A 477 -4.18 28.94 8.24
N THR A 478 -3.91 28.16 7.19
CA THR A 478 -4.46 26.82 7.00
C THR A 478 -3.45 25.70 7.28
N GLY A 479 -2.14 26.00 7.26
CA GLY A 479 -1.09 25.01 7.33
C GLY A 479 -0.90 24.20 6.03
N SER A 480 -1.68 24.50 4.99
CA SER A 480 -1.65 23.79 3.71
C SER A 480 -0.38 24.11 2.91
N GLU A 481 0.10 23.12 2.14
CA GLU A 481 1.25 23.29 1.26
C GLU A 481 0.97 24.32 0.16
N LYS A 482 1.90 25.24 -0.01
CA LYS A 482 1.82 26.34 -0.94
C LYS A 482 3.02 26.34 -1.88
N LEU A 483 2.76 26.30 -3.17
CA LEU A 483 3.77 26.45 -4.19
C LEU A 483 3.96 27.94 -4.51
N VAL A 484 5.15 28.44 -4.34
CA VAL A 484 5.49 29.85 -4.62
C VAL A 484 6.39 29.93 -5.83
N VAL A 485 5.90 30.54 -6.91
CA VAL A 485 6.61 30.64 -8.19
C VAL A 485 6.92 32.10 -8.49
N SER A 486 8.19 32.41 -8.76
CA SER A 486 8.64 33.74 -9.22
C SER A 486 9.00 33.64 -10.70
N PHE A 487 8.49 34.57 -11.47
CA PHE A 487 8.66 34.62 -12.92
C PHE A 487 9.52 35.79 -13.35
N GLY A 488 10.16 35.68 -14.51
CA GLY A 488 10.93 36.75 -15.14
C GLY A 488 10.08 37.96 -15.55
N SER A 489 10.75 39.06 -15.86
CA SER A 489 10.12 40.37 -16.11
C SER A 489 9.12 40.40 -17.26
N ASP A 490 9.21 39.46 -18.18
CA ASP A 490 8.36 39.39 -19.38
C ASP A 490 7.11 38.51 -19.18
N ALA A 491 6.95 37.88 -18.01
CA ALA A 491 5.78 37.10 -17.66
C ALA A 491 4.58 37.99 -17.28
N PRO A 492 3.34 37.53 -17.50
CA PRO A 492 2.12 38.29 -17.18
C PRO A 492 1.97 38.56 -15.67
N VAL A 493 2.60 37.78 -14.84
CA VAL A 493 2.64 37.92 -13.38
C VAL A 493 4.08 37.75 -12.89
N SER A 494 4.49 38.54 -11.90
CA SER A 494 5.84 38.43 -11.34
C SER A 494 5.97 37.32 -10.30
N LYS A 495 4.85 36.92 -9.66
CA LYS A 495 4.83 35.91 -8.63
C LYS A 495 3.44 35.28 -8.54
N GLY A 496 3.40 33.96 -8.40
CA GLY A 496 2.20 33.17 -8.13
C GLY A 496 2.32 32.44 -6.79
N PHE A 497 1.20 32.32 -6.08
CA PHE A 497 1.06 31.56 -4.85
C PHE A 497 -0.09 30.56 -5.06
N PHE A 498 0.21 29.27 -5.03
CA PHE A 498 -0.76 28.24 -5.32
C PHE A 498 -0.86 27.28 -4.14
N LEU A 499 -2.04 27.15 -3.55
CA LEU A 499 -2.36 26.12 -2.59
C LEU A 499 -2.76 24.87 -3.37
N LEU A 500 -2.02 23.80 -3.22
CA LEU A 500 -2.19 22.56 -3.99
C LEU A 500 -3.05 21.57 -3.23
N SER A 501 -3.91 20.84 -3.94
CA SER A 501 -4.63 19.70 -3.36
C SER A 501 -3.77 18.44 -3.32
N GLN A 502 -3.15 18.08 -4.45
CA GLN A 502 -2.20 16.97 -4.69
C GLN A 502 -1.63 17.10 -6.11
N PRO A 503 -0.45 16.57 -6.46
CA PRO A 503 0.60 16.09 -5.57
C PRO A 503 1.23 17.21 -4.75
N VAL A 504 2.05 16.83 -3.75
CA VAL A 504 2.71 17.77 -2.83
C VAL A 504 3.67 18.74 -3.56
N ALA A 505 3.87 19.90 -2.97
CA ALA A 505 4.67 20.97 -3.58
C ALA A 505 6.12 20.56 -3.89
N GLU A 506 6.72 19.65 -3.09
CA GLU A 506 8.07 19.14 -3.34
C GLU A 506 8.18 18.42 -4.69
N GLU A 507 7.20 17.61 -5.06
CA GLU A 507 7.15 16.91 -6.35
C GLU A 507 7.07 17.91 -7.50
N TRP A 508 6.30 18.98 -7.34
CA TRP A 508 6.23 20.07 -8.31
C TRP A 508 7.56 20.77 -8.51
N LEU A 509 8.35 20.96 -7.42
CA LEU A 509 9.70 21.53 -7.55
C LEU A 509 10.59 20.65 -8.43
N GLN A 510 10.54 19.34 -8.22
CA GLN A 510 11.33 18.38 -9.00
C GLN A 510 10.87 18.34 -10.46
N MET A 511 9.56 18.30 -10.71
CA MET A 511 8.99 18.26 -12.05
C MET A 511 9.31 19.53 -12.85
N VAL A 512 9.17 20.72 -12.25
CA VAL A 512 9.53 21.99 -12.89
C VAL A 512 11.03 22.07 -13.16
N GLY A 513 11.88 21.69 -12.20
CA GLY A 513 13.34 21.64 -12.39
C GLY A 513 13.74 20.69 -13.53
N ARG A 514 13.03 19.57 -13.67
CA ARG A 514 13.23 18.63 -14.77
C ARG A 514 12.78 19.20 -16.12
N ALA A 515 11.66 19.91 -16.17
CA ALA A 515 11.20 20.62 -17.37
C ALA A 515 12.19 21.71 -17.81
N GLN A 516 12.69 22.52 -16.86
CA GLN A 516 13.68 23.56 -17.12
C GLN A 516 15.02 23.04 -17.66
N SER A 517 15.41 21.83 -17.25
CA SER A 517 16.65 21.18 -17.70
C SER A 517 16.51 20.34 -18.96
N ASP A 518 15.37 20.41 -19.65
CA ASP A 518 15.03 19.57 -20.82
C ASP A 518 15.09 18.05 -20.52
N GLY A 519 14.89 17.70 -19.24
CA GLY A 519 14.98 16.31 -18.77
C GLY A 519 13.91 15.40 -19.33
N TYR A 520 12.75 15.94 -19.68
CA TYR A 520 11.67 15.19 -20.31
C TYR A 520 11.95 14.80 -21.76
N ALA A 521 12.75 15.55 -22.51
CA ALA A 521 13.11 15.19 -23.87
C ALA A 521 13.85 13.85 -23.98
N GLN A 522 14.55 13.43 -22.91
CA GLN A 522 15.23 12.14 -22.83
C GLN A 522 14.36 11.01 -22.28
N ASP A 523 13.20 11.36 -21.76
CA ASP A 523 12.25 10.47 -21.09
C ASP A 523 10.92 10.31 -21.86
N MET A 524 10.90 10.69 -23.11
CA MET A 524 9.71 10.52 -23.94
C MET A 524 9.51 9.04 -24.30
N ALA A 525 8.31 8.54 -23.99
CA ALA A 525 7.90 7.18 -24.30
C ALA A 525 7.62 6.98 -25.80
N ILE A 526 7.09 8.03 -26.43
CA ILE A 526 6.78 8.07 -27.86
C ILE A 526 7.68 9.11 -28.48
N GLU A 527 8.59 8.71 -29.37
CA GLU A 527 9.33 9.67 -30.17
C GLU A 527 8.33 10.45 -31.05
N ILE A 528 8.48 11.77 -31.06
CA ILE A 528 7.69 12.64 -31.96
C ILE A 528 8.03 12.20 -33.39
N ASP A 529 7.00 11.91 -34.22
CA ASP A 529 7.22 11.47 -35.62
C ASP A 529 8.11 12.49 -36.31
N GLU A 530 9.26 12.02 -36.83
CA GLU A 530 10.22 12.89 -37.56
C GLU A 530 9.53 13.69 -38.67
N LYS A 531 8.48 13.16 -39.29
CA LYS A 531 7.68 13.85 -40.30
C LYS A 531 6.91 15.04 -39.73
N ASP A 532 6.40 14.93 -38.53
CA ASP A 532 5.71 16.04 -37.85
C ASP A 532 6.72 17.12 -37.44
N LEU A 533 7.90 16.72 -36.95
CA LEU A 533 9.00 17.67 -36.68
C LEU A 533 9.49 18.37 -37.96
N GLU A 534 9.67 17.64 -39.06
CA GLU A 534 10.03 18.23 -40.34
C GLU A 534 8.93 19.18 -40.86
N ARG A 535 7.66 18.81 -40.72
CA ARG A 535 6.52 19.63 -41.10
C ARG A 535 6.52 20.97 -40.32
N ILE A 536 6.71 20.92 -39.02
CA ILE A 536 6.75 22.12 -38.15
C ILE A 536 7.97 22.99 -38.48
N LYS A 537 9.16 22.38 -38.64
CA LYS A 537 10.38 23.09 -39.02
C LYS A 537 10.28 23.78 -40.38
N ASN A 538 9.53 23.19 -41.30
CA ASN A 538 9.34 23.71 -42.65
C ASN A 538 8.08 24.57 -42.79
N ALA A 539 7.33 24.78 -41.71
CA ALA A 539 6.16 25.64 -41.72
C ALA A 539 6.50 27.08 -42.18
N PRO A 540 5.65 27.69 -42.98
CA PRO A 540 5.93 29.04 -43.46
C PRO A 540 5.90 30.03 -42.30
N THR A 541 6.92 30.90 -42.21
CA THR A 541 7.03 31.95 -41.21
C THR A 541 6.37 33.25 -41.66
N GLN A 542 5.91 33.31 -42.92
CA GLN A 542 5.24 34.47 -43.50
C GLN A 542 4.07 34.05 -44.39
N CYS A 543 3.02 34.80 -44.38
CA CYS A 543 1.87 34.59 -45.24
C CYS A 543 2.27 34.72 -46.75
N PRO A 544 2.02 33.68 -47.55
CA PRO A 544 2.38 33.70 -48.98
C PRO A 544 1.61 34.76 -49.79
N ASN A 545 0.48 35.24 -49.26
CA ASN A 545 -0.37 36.23 -49.94
C ASN A 545 0.01 37.67 -49.62
N CYS A 546 0.23 38.03 -48.35
CA CYS A 546 0.46 39.42 -47.94
C CYS A 546 1.85 39.67 -47.31
N GLY A 547 2.66 38.66 -47.08
CA GLY A 547 3.96 38.78 -46.46
C GLY A 547 3.94 39.03 -44.93
N GLY A 548 2.76 39.07 -44.30
CA GLY A 548 2.63 39.21 -42.85
C GLY A 548 3.28 38.04 -42.13
N ALA A 549 4.00 38.30 -41.05
CA ALA A 549 4.63 37.27 -40.25
C ALA A 549 3.59 36.39 -39.54
N PHE A 550 3.84 35.09 -39.46
CA PHE A 550 3.13 34.18 -38.57
C PHE A 550 3.87 34.12 -37.24
N THR A 551 3.32 34.76 -36.24
CA THR A 551 3.93 34.88 -34.89
C THR A 551 3.35 33.89 -33.90
N ALA A 552 2.15 33.36 -34.18
CA ALA A 552 1.49 32.38 -33.31
C ALA A 552 2.17 31.03 -33.39
N PRO A 553 2.37 30.33 -32.26
CA PRO A 553 2.90 28.96 -32.25
C PRO A 553 1.96 28.00 -32.91
N ILE A 554 2.51 26.94 -33.49
CA ILE A 554 1.73 25.87 -34.11
C ILE A 554 1.23 24.92 -33.03
N LEU A 555 -0.08 24.72 -32.95
CA LEU A 555 -0.70 23.86 -31.96
C LEU A 555 -0.76 22.39 -32.43
N ARG A 556 -0.84 21.47 -31.47
CA ARG A 556 -0.95 20.03 -31.76
C ARG A 556 -2.19 19.73 -32.62
N GLY A 557 -1.98 18.96 -33.69
CA GLY A 557 -3.04 18.63 -34.63
C GLY A 557 -3.41 19.74 -35.60
N GLN A 558 -2.78 20.90 -35.50
CA GLN A 558 -2.99 22.01 -36.43
C GLN A 558 -2.33 21.72 -37.78
N ASN A 559 -3.10 21.74 -38.84
CA ASN A 559 -2.64 21.49 -40.22
C ASN A 559 -2.64 22.75 -41.08
N GLU A 560 -3.18 23.86 -40.57
CA GLU A 560 -3.39 25.09 -41.30
C GLU A 560 -3.17 26.31 -40.37
N ILE A 561 -2.59 27.39 -40.92
CA ILE A 561 -2.43 28.68 -40.23
C ILE A 561 -3.26 29.71 -40.98
N THR A 562 -4.06 30.46 -40.26
CA THR A 562 -4.81 31.62 -40.81
C THR A 562 -4.03 32.92 -40.58
N CYS A 563 -3.79 33.66 -41.63
CA CYS A 563 -3.12 34.92 -41.52
C CYS A 563 -4.00 36.00 -40.88
N GLU A 564 -3.55 36.57 -39.77
CA GLU A 564 -4.28 37.62 -39.04
C GLU A 564 -4.44 38.91 -39.85
N PHE A 565 -3.55 39.16 -40.82
CA PHE A 565 -3.57 40.37 -41.62
C PHE A 565 -4.49 40.32 -42.84
N CYS A 566 -4.63 39.16 -43.48
CA CYS A 566 -5.39 39.04 -44.71
C CYS A 566 -6.38 37.90 -44.76
N GLY A 567 -6.50 37.11 -43.70
CA GLY A 567 -7.44 35.99 -43.58
C GLY A 567 -7.16 34.76 -44.47
N VAL A 568 -6.01 34.74 -45.19
CA VAL A 568 -5.66 33.58 -46.03
C VAL A 568 -5.21 32.42 -45.16
N VAL A 569 -5.79 31.26 -45.42
CA VAL A 569 -5.43 29.97 -44.76
C VAL A 569 -4.26 29.33 -45.53
N THR A 570 -3.20 29.04 -44.81
CA THR A 570 -1.99 28.38 -45.33
C THR A 570 -1.81 27.03 -44.70
N ARG A 571 -1.64 25.98 -45.50
CA ARG A 571 -1.33 24.64 -44.99
C ARG A 571 0.10 24.54 -44.51
N ILE A 572 0.27 23.79 -43.40
CA ILE A 572 1.57 23.50 -42.78
C ILE A 572 2.12 22.19 -43.29
#